data_f2649dafc1d7abd3787aceacd3452631
#
_entry.id   f2649dafc1d7abd3787aceacd3452631
#
_cell.length_a   1.000
_cell.length_b   1.000
_cell.length_c   1.000
_cell.angle_alpha   90.00
_cell.angle_beta   90.00
_cell.angle_gamma   90.00
#
_symmetry.space_group_name_H-M   'P 1'
#
loop_
_entity.id
_entity.type
_entity.pdbx_description
1 polymer ?
#
loop_
_entity_poly.entity_id
_entity_poly.type
_entity_poly.pdbx_seq_one_letter_code
_entity_poly.pdbx_strand_id
1 'polypeptide(L)'
;MKKKNRRQVIVYCILFVGLIAGITVVLFPYVEQLSDPQYQKSIEAWITQMGIMGFLVVLGIQILQVVIAFIPGEPIEIFSGALYGTVGGLLICLSGCIIASTIIFALSKRYGKTLLYALFGKEKVQSWKWLQDSRKCSLITFILFFIPGTPKDMLTYFVGVTDMSVGKFISISTLARIPSVLSSTVIGSTMRQGEWETSLIVFLVTGIIGIVGIGFREKVIGFCQRKAKKEQRPISKCESLDFVEATHRHKVYPLMYCHIEVDRNLDTDQLQTAIIRSCQYVPEILYAYDFTKGRFIDKGFTASDTINHASDLPQWELDKRPQLQIVINNEEKKIIIGMSHILTDGVGFLQYLYLLSFLYSGYTPAFPLENCRDIAPVLKNIHIGRATEQTRRHKHITVPPLRENSNGKTQFCLCSHILSKDFSALYCKSRKQNVTLNDVFITAYARVISRLHKMQTVVIPCPADLRRFSPIPEKFSVANMTGIYRKIVVEIKPQHSFSQTLSQVHIEMELQKSRFRCFVGIHPLDDTFHKMPRFALALGIKCSYQLLPVSYTNFGKIDHTKLSFKGCKIKSCYTTGTYRLPPDFQLSISTFQNVCTLNCTLVGQDKDRITGQHILDEVKNEIIEWGNIN
;
A
#
# COMPACT_ATOMS: atom_id res chain seq x y z
N MET A 1 -11.71 29.15 26.65
CA MET A 1 -11.56 30.57 26.31
C MET A 1 -12.44 31.41 27.24
N LYS A 2 -11.86 32.38 27.93
CA LYS A 2 -12.59 33.24 28.86
C LYS A 2 -13.66 34.05 28.09
N LYS A 3 -14.86 34.21 28.64
CA LYS A 3 -16.02 34.95 28.08
C LYS A 3 -15.66 36.34 27.50
N LYS A 4 -14.62 36.99 28.02
CA LYS A 4 -14.10 38.30 27.61
C LYS A 4 -13.50 38.31 26.19
N ASN A 5 -12.78 37.23 25.77
CA ASN A 5 -12.19 37.13 24.42
C ASN A 5 -13.26 36.88 23.33
N ARG A 6 -14.37 36.24 23.68
CA ARG A 6 -15.45 35.94 22.70
C ARG A 6 -16.18 37.25 22.29
N ARG A 7 -16.45 38.14 23.24
CA ARG A 7 -17.09 39.43 22.94
C ARG A 7 -16.19 40.33 22.07
N GLN A 8 -14.89 40.38 22.36
CA GLN A 8 -13.96 41.20 21.56
C GLN A 8 -13.87 40.70 20.12
N VAL A 9 -13.80 39.39 19.89
CA VAL A 9 -13.77 38.81 18.53
C VAL A 9 -15.08 39.13 17.78
N ILE A 10 -16.22 38.99 18.43
CA ILE A 10 -17.53 39.32 17.82
C ILE A 10 -17.59 40.82 17.46
N VAL A 11 -17.11 41.72 18.35
CA VAL A 11 -17.05 43.15 18.08
C VAL A 11 -16.15 43.46 16.89
N TYR A 12 -14.95 42.87 16.80
CA TYR A 12 -14.06 43.04 15.64
C TYR A 12 -14.67 42.52 14.34
N CYS A 13 -15.41 41.41 14.39
CA CYS A 13 -16.11 40.89 13.21
C CYS A 13 -17.27 41.82 12.78
N ILE A 14 -18.04 42.35 13.72
CA ILE A 14 -19.12 43.31 13.42
C ILE A 14 -18.52 44.60 12.84
N LEU A 15 -17.42 45.11 13.42
CA LEU A 15 -16.71 46.28 12.89
C LEU A 15 -16.14 46.02 11.50
N PHE A 16 -15.60 44.84 11.24
CA PHE A 16 -15.08 44.46 9.92
C PHE A 16 -16.19 44.32 8.87
N VAL A 17 -17.29 43.65 9.20
CA VAL A 17 -18.48 43.56 8.33
C VAL A 17 -19.10 44.94 8.11
N GLY A 18 -19.19 45.78 9.15
CA GLY A 18 -19.67 47.15 9.07
C GLY A 18 -18.76 48.05 8.21
N LEU A 19 -17.43 47.87 8.30
CA LEU A 19 -16.46 48.57 7.46
C LEU A 19 -16.62 48.15 5.98
N ILE A 20 -16.75 46.86 5.71
CA ILE A 20 -16.99 46.35 4.34
C ILE A 20 -18.30 46.89 3.79
N ALA A 21 -19.40 46.84 4.56
CA ALA A 21 -20.68 47.35 4.15
C ALA A 21 -20.62 48.87 3.90
N GLY A 22 -19.93 49.63 4.78
CA GLY A 22 -19.70 51.05 4.60
C GLY A 22 -18.92 51.40 3.33
N ILE A 23 -17.82 50.66 3.05
CA ILE A 23 -17.04 50.78 1.82
C ILE A 23 -17.90 50.48 0.60
N THR A 24 -18.71 49.42 0.64
CA THR A 24 -19.60 49.02 -0.45
C THR A 24 -20.63 50.12 -0.75
N VAL A 25 -21.27 50.69 0.29
CA VAL A 25 -22.25 51.77 0.12
C VAL A 25 -21.61 53.03 -0.46
N VAL A 26 -20.40 53.39 -0.04
CA VAL A 26 -19.65 54.54 -0.57
C VAL A 26 -19.18 54.33 -1.99
N LEU A 27 -18.80 53.09 -2.36
CA LEU A 27 -18.31 52.79 -3.71
C LEU A 27 -19.45 52.52 -4.71
N PHE A 28 -20.65 52.13 -4.26
CA PHE A 28 -21.76 51.78 -5.12
C PHE A 28 -22.14 52.83 -6.17
N PRO A 29 -22.23 54.13 -5.84
CA PRO A 29 -22.52 55.19 -6.82
C PRO A 29 -21.43 55.35 -7.88
N TYR A 30 -20.16 55.07 -7.53
CA TYR A 30 -19.02 55.13 -8.46
C TYR A 30 -19.00 53.92 -9.40
N VAL A 31 -19.46 52.75 -8.95
CA VAL A 31 -19.64 51.58 -9.78
C VAL A 31 -20.74 51.78 -10.82
N GLU A 32 -21.82 52.49 -10.46
CA GLU A 32 -22.90 52.88 -11.38
C GLU A 32 -22.42 53.85 -12.46
N GLN A 33 -21.57 54.84 -12.09
CA GLN A 33 -20.93 55.77 -13.03
C GLN A 33 -19.93 55.06 -13.98
N LEU A 34 -19.32 53.97 -13.58
CA LEU A 34 -18.46 53.15 -14.42
C LEU A 34 -19.21 52.46 -15.57
N SER A 35 -20.54 52.47 -15.57
CA SER A 35 -21.37 51.99 -16.68
C SER A 35 -21.51 53.01 -17.83
N ASP A 36 -21.10 54.27 -17.61
CA ASP A 36 -21.13 55.32 -18.64
C ASP A 36 -19.88 55.20 -19.57
N PRO A 37 -20.08 55.03 -20.88
CA PRO A 37 -18.98 54.88 -21.85
C PRO A 37 -18.04 56.10 -21.93
N GLN A 38 -18.54 57.33 -21.64
CA GLN A 38 -17.70 58.52 -21.65
C GLN A 38 -16.81 58.57 -20.41
N TYR A 39 -17.33 58.17 -19.29
CA TYR A 39 -16.59 58.09 -18.03
C TYR A 39 -15.52 56.99 -18.09
N GLN A 40 -15.84 55.86 -18.70
CA GLN A 40 -14.87 54.76 -18.94
C GLN A 40 -13.67 55.25 -19.77
N LYS A 41 -13.91 55.95 -20.88
CA LYS A 41 -12.84 56.52 -21.74
C LYS A 41 -11.95 57.53 -20.98
N SER A 42 -12.55 58.35 -20.13
CA SER A 42 -11.80 59.33 -19.32
C SER A 42 -10.89 58.63 -18.31
N ILE A 43 -11.39 57.61 -17.63
CA ILE A 43 -10.60 56.79 -16.69
C ILE A 43 -9.51 56.00 -17.42
N GLU A 44 -9.82 55.46 -18.58
CA GLU A 44 -8.84 54.75 -19.43
C GLU A 44 -7.69 55.67 -19.82
N ALA A 45 -7.99 56.85 -20.31
CA ALA A 45 -6.98 57.85 -20.68
C ALA A 45 -6.13 58.27 -19.47
N TRP A 46 -6.75 58.49 -18.31
CA TRP A 46 -6.06 58.85 -17.08
C TRP A 46 -5.11 57.72 -16.60
N ILE A 47 -5.59 56.45 -16.55
CA ILE A 47 -4.77 55.31 -16.13
C ILE A 47 -3.62 55.05 -17.14
N THR A 48 -3.88 55.20 -18.43
CA THR A 48 -2.87 55.01 -19.47
C THR A 48 -1.76 56.08 -19.37
N GLN A 49 -2.11 57.31 -19.06
CA GLN A 49 -1.14 58.40 -18.82
C GLN A 49 -0.23 58.16 -17.61
N MET A 50 -0.72 57.41 -16.61
CA MET A 50 0.05 57.09 -15.41
C MET A 50 1.14 56.03 -15.64
N GLY A 51 1.16 55.33 -16.76
CA GLY A 51 2.15 54.28 -17.06
C GLY A 51 2.21 53.17 -16.02
N ILE A 52 3.37 52.96 -15.40
CA ILE A 52 3.53 51.95 -14.35
C ILE A 52 2.64 52.16 -13.12
N MET A 53 2.37 53.44 -12.76
CA MET A 53 1.46 53.73 -11.66
C MET A 53 0.03 53.31 -11.98
N GLY A 54 -0.43 53.46 -13.22
CA GLY A 54 -1.73 52.94 -13.66
C GLY A 54 -1.87 51.43 -13.50
N PHE A 55 -0.81 50.70 -13.83
CA PHE A 55 -0.76 49.25 -13.58
C PHE A 55 -0.92 48.90 -12.09
N LEU A 56 -0.22 49.60 -11.20
CA LEU A 56 -0.29 49.37 -9.77
C LEU A 56 -1.68 49.74 -9.20
N VAL A 57 -2.34 50.77 -9.75
CA VAL A 57 -3.71 51.15 -9.38
C VAL A 57 -4.70 50.04 -9.73
N VAL A 58 -4.65 49.50 -10.96
CA VAL A 58 -5.54 48.40 -11.39
C VAL A 58 -5.27 47.13 -10.58
N LEU A 59 -3.99 46.81 -10.33
CA LEU A 59 -3.62 45.68 -9.46
C LEU A 59 -4.15 45.88 -8.04
N GLY A 60 -4.05 47.09 -7.49
CA GLY A 60 -4.57 47.42 -6.16
C GLY A 60 -6.09 47.27 -6.07
N ILE A 61 -6.81 47.72 -7.11
CA ILE A 61 -8.28 47.59 -7.20
C ILE A 61 -8.66 46.10 -7.25
N GLN A 62 -7.92 45.31 -8.04
CA GLN A 62 -8.13 43.85 -8.12
C GLN A 62 -7.90 43.16 -6.76
N ILE A 63 -6.84 43.51 -6.06
CA ILE A 63 -6.57 43.00 -4.70
C ILE A 63 -7.71 43.35 -3.75
N LEU A 64 -8.11 44.61 -3.75
CA LEU A 64 -9.15 45.14 -2.86
C LEU A 64 -10.50 44.44 -3.12
N GLN A 65 -10.88 44.26 -4.40
CA GLN A 65 -12.09 43.55 -4.81
C GLN A 65 -12.12 42.14 -4.25
N VAL A 66 -11.05 41.36 -4.41
CA VAL A 66 -10.96 39.99 -3.91
C VAL A 66 -11.03 39.94 -2.38
N VAL A 67 -10.40 40.89 -1.69
CA VAL A 67 -10.46 41.00 -0.23
C VAL A 67 -11.86 41.33 0.26
N ILE A 68 -12.58 42.24 -0.40
CA ILE A 68 -13.95 42.62 -0.03
C ILE A 68 -14.95 41.48 -0.29
N ALA A 69 -14.69 40.63 -1.28
CA ALA A 69 -15.41 39.39 -1.63
C ALA A 69 -16.90 39.56 -2.01
N PHE A 70 -17.51 40.71 -1.81
CA PHE A 70 -18.89 41.02 -2.21
C PHE A 70 -18.97 41.77 -3.52
N ILE A 71 -17.87 42.35 -4.00
CA ILE A 71 -17.78 43.04 -5.28
C ILE A 71 -17.56 42.02 -6.37
N PRO A 72 -18.41 41.96 -7.44
CA PRO A 72 -18.17 41.09 -8.56
C PRO A 72 -16.80 41.36 -9.21
N GLY A 73 -16.03 40.33 -9.50
CA GLY A 73 -14.70 40.46 -10.10
C GLY A 73 -14.72 40.68 -11.61
N GLU A 74 -15.78 40.22 -12.29
CA GLU A 74 -15.92 40.25 -13.74
C GLU A 74 -15.78 41.67 -14.33
N PRO A 75 -16.38 42.74 -13.77
CA PRO A 75 -16.19 44.09 -14.30
C PRO A 75 -14.74 44.58 -14.29
N ILE A 76 -13.98 44.23 -13.25
CA ILE A 76 -12.57 44.62 -13.12
C ILE A 76 -11.70 43.77 -14.07
N GLU A 77 -12.03 42.49 -14.25
CA GLU A 77 -11.35 41.62 -15.19
C GLU A 77 -11.56 42.08 -16.66
N ILE A 78 -12.79 42.45 -17.03
CA ILE A 78 -13.14 43.02 -18.35
C ILE A 78 -12.41 44.33 -18.56
N PHE A 79 -12.43 45.21 -17.58
CA PHE A 79 -11.73 46.49 -17.64
C PHE A 79 -10.21 46.31 -17.79
N SER A 80 -9.64 45.37 -17.06
CA SER A 80 -8.20 45.05 -17.17
C SER A 80 -7.86 44.51 -18.56
N GLY A 81 -8.75 43.69 -19.16
CA GLY A 81 -8.64 43.22 -20.53
C GLY A 81 -8.70 44.34 -21.57
N ALA A 82 -9.60 45.30 -21.37
CA ALA A 82 -9.72 46.47 -22.23
C ALA A 82 -8.47 47.39 -22.17
N LEU A 83 -7.90 47.58 -20.98
CA LEU A 83 -6.72 48.43 -20.80
C LEU A 83 -5.42 47.81 -21.31
N TYR A 84 -5.17 46.58 -20.93
CA TYR A 84 -3.85 45.90 -21.11
C TYR A 84 -3.88 44.73 -22.10
N GLY A 85 -5.00 44.57 -22.80
CA GLY A 85 -5.23 43.40 -23.69
C GLY A 85 -5.44 42.09 -22.92
N THR A 86 -5.75 41.03 -23.66
CA THR A 86 -6.09 39.73 -23.08
C THR A 86 -5.01 39.19 -22.13
N VAL A 87 -3.76 39.15 -22.58
CA VAL A 87 -2.66 38.57 -21.81
C VAL A 87 -2.24 39.48 -20.63
N GLY A 88 -2.12 40.79 -20.88
CA GLY A 88 -1.79 41.76 -19.82
C GLY A 88 -2.84 41.81 -18.73
N GLY A 89 -4.13 41.89 -19.09
CA GLY A 89 -5.24 41.83 -18.17
C GLY A 89 -5.27 40.53 -17.35
N LEU A 90 -5.08 39.38 -18.02
CA LEU A 90 -5.02 38.08 -17.36
C LEU A 90 -3.91 38.04 -16.27
N LEU A 91 -2.71 38.50 -16.63
CA LEU A 91 -1.58 38.51 -15.67
C LEU A 91 -1.82 39.42 -14.47
N ILE A 92 -2.40 40.60 -14.69
CA ILE A 92 -2.76 41.55 -13.61
C ILE A 92 -3.80 40.90 -12.67
N CYS A 93 -4.89 40.39 -13.25
CA CYS A 93 -5.98 39.81 -12.47
C CYS A 93 -5.54 38.56 -11.68
N LEU A 94 -4.76 37.64 -12.31
CA LEU A 94 -4.25 36.47 -11.60
C LEU A 94 -3.25 36.85 -10.50
N SER A 95 -2.36 37.82 -10.75
CA SER A 95 -1.44 38.33 -9.73
C SER A 95 -2.17 38.96 -8.55
N GLY A 96 -3.19 39.78 -8.80
CA GLY A 96 -4.06 40.32 -7.77
C GLY A 96 -4.80 39.25 -6.97
N CYS A 97 -5.35 38.25 -7.65
CA CYS A 97 -5.99 37.10 -7.01
C CYS A 97 -5.01 36.29 -6.13
N ILE A 98 -3.77 36.07 -6.57
CA ILE A 98 -2.75 35.35 -5.80
C ILE A 98 -2.41 36.14 -4.53
N ILE A 99 -2.12 37.44 -4.64
CA ILE A 99 -1.76 38.29 -3.51
C ILE A 99 -2.90 38.34 -2.50
N ALA A 100 -4.11 38.68 -2.96
CA ALA A 100 -5.30 38.81 -2.10
C ALA A 100 -5.67 37.45 -1.45
N SER A 101 -5.69 36.37 -2.22
CA SER A 101 -5.99 35.03 -1.70
C SER A 101 -4.96 34.59 -0.66
N THR A 102 -3.69 34.97 -0.82
CA THR A 102 -2.64 34.67 0.17
C THR A 102 -2.92 35.39 1.49
N ILE A 103 -3.26 36.69 1.42
CA ILE A 103 -3.58 37.49 2.58
C ILE A 103 -4.82 36.95 3.31
N ILE A 104 -5.91 36.71 2.56
CA ILE A 104 -7.17 36.19 3.11
C ILE A 104 -6.93 34.83 3.76
N PHE A 105 -6.22 33.91 3.07
CA PHE A 105 -5.95 32.57 3.56
C PHE A 105 -5.12 32.61 4.85
N ALA A 106 -4.07 33.43 4.91
CA ALA A 106 -3.24 33.60 6.10
C ALA A 106 -4.04 34.14 7.29
N LEU A 107 -4.88 35.17 7.07
CA LEU A 107 -5.78 35.75 8.08
C LEU A 107 -6.81 34.71 8.55
N SER A 108 -7.45 34.02 7.63
CA SER A 108 -8.43 32.97 7.94
C SER A 108 -7.82 31.79 8.69
N LYS A 109 -6.58 31.39 8.38
CA LYS A 109 -5.87 30.35 9.10
C LYS A 109 -5.55 30.72 10.53
N ARG A 110 -5.23 31.98 10.77
CA ARG A 110 -4.89 32.51 12.11
C ARG A 110 -6.10 32.75 13.00
N TYR A 111 -7.18 33.31 12.44
CA TYR A 111 -8.35 33.78 13.20
C TYR A 111 -9.65 33.05 12.85
N GLY A 112 -9.74 32.41 11.71
CA GLY A 112 -10.97 31.88 11.13
C GLY A 112 -11.64 30.77 11.93
N LYS A 113 -10.88 29.87 12.58
CA LYS A 113 -11.45 28.80 13.45
C LYS A 113 -12.23 29.42 14.61
N THR A 114 -11.73 30.47 15.20
CA THR A 114 -12.39 31.19 16.30
C THR A 114 -13.69 31.85 15.83
N LEU A 115 -13.66 32.43 14.63
CA LEU A 115 -14.81 33.06 14.01
C LEU A 115 -15.91 32.06 13.65
N LEU A 116 -15.55 30.96 13.00
CA LEU A 116 -16.48 29.88 12.65
C LEU A 116 -17.13 29.24 13.89
N TYR A 117 -16.36 29.00 14.94
CA TYR A 117 -16.90 28.48 16.21
C TYR A 117 -17.82 29.47 16.91
N ALA A 118 -17.58 30.78 16.74
CA ALA A 118 -18.45 31.84 17.30
C ALA A 118 -19.76 31.95 16.52
N LEU A 119 -19.74 31.81 15.19
CA LEU A 119 -20.91 31.97 14.32
C LEU A 119 -21.79 30.72 14.26
N PHE A 120 -21.18 29.54 14.11
CA PHE A 120 -21.89 28.29 13.82
C PHE A 120 -21.90 27.28 14.98
N GLY A 121 -21.15 27.54 16.05
CA GLY A 121 -20.95 26.59 17.15
C GLY A 121 -19.87 25.54 16.87
N LYS A 122 -19.15 25.17 17.94
CA LYS A 122 -18.01 24.24 17.84
C LYS A 122 -18.42 22.85 17.32
N GLU A 123 -19.54 22.33 17.82
CA GLU A 123 -20.05 20.99 17.45
C GLU A 123 -20.44 20.91 15.98
N LYS A 124 -21.14 21.95 15.47
CA LYS A 124 -21.59 22.00 14.07
C LYS A 124 -20.42 22.15 13.10
N VAL A 125 -19.40 22.94 13.43
CA VAL A 125 -18.19 23.08 12.59
C VAL A 125 -17.35 21.79 12.61
N GLN A 126 -17.27 21.10 13.75
CA GLN A 126 -16.58 19.83 13.86
C GLN A 126 -17.31 18.68 13.11
N SER A 127 -18.62 18.78 12.92
CA SER A 127 -19.38 17.81 12.11
C SER A 127 -19.12 17.94 10.61
N TRP A 128 -18.52 19.03 10.15
CA TRP A 128 -18.16 19.24 8.75
C TRP A 128 -16.88 18.47 8.38
N LYS A 129 -17.00 17.15 8.28
CA LYS A 129 -15.90 16.20 8.01
C LYS A 129 -15.09 16.51 6.75
N TRP A 130 -15.68 17.18 5.75
CA TRP A 130 -14.98 17.58 4.52
C TRP A 130 -13.93 18.68 4.73
N LEU A 131 -14.08 19.50 5.79
CA LEU A 131 -13.09 20.52 6.18
C LEU A 131 -11.80 19.90 6.77
N GLN A 132 -11.87 18.67 7.26
CA GLN A 132 -10.76 17.97 7.94
C GLN A 132 -9.92 17.10 6.98
N ASP A 133 -10.46 16.76 5.79
CA ASP A 133 -9.77 15.92 4.81
C ASP A 133 -9.14 16.81 3.71
N SER A 134 -7.83 16.98 3.76
CA SER A 134 -7.09 17.87 2.84
C SER A 134 -7.20 17.49 1.36
N ARG A 135 -7.45 16.22 1.00
CA ARG A 135 -7.62 15.77 -0.40
C ARG A 135 -9.01 16.09 -0.92
N LYS A 136 -10.04 15.83 -0.14
CA LYS A 136 -11.44 16.18 -0.47
C LYS A 136 -11.61 17.67 -0.57
N CYS A 137 -11.06 18.40 0.38
CA CYS A 137 -11.07 19.86 0.37
C CYS A 137 -10.41 20.43 -0.89
N SER A 138 -9.29 19.86 -1.35
CA SER A 138 -8.60 20.29 -2.56
C SER A 138 -9.43 20.09 -3.82
N LEU A 139 -10.08 18.94 -3.99
CA LEU A 139 -10.92 18.66 -5.15
C LEU A 139 -12.18 19.52 -5.17
N ILE A 140 -12.84 19.66 -4.02
CA ILE A 140 -14.03 20.51 -3.88
C ILE A 140 -13.67 21.97 -4.16
N THR A 141 -12.53 22.45 -3.62
CA THR A 141 -12.02 23.80 -3.90
C THR A 141 -11.78 24.01 -5.38
N PHE A 142 -11.08 23.08 -6.06
CA PHE A 142 -10.85 23.20 -7.50
C PHE A 142 -12.16 23.30 -8.29
N ILE A 143 -13.13 22.42 -8.02
CA ILE A 143 -14.43 22.41 -8.71
C ILE A 143 -15.21 23.71 -8.47
N LEU A 144 -15.28 24.17 -7.22
CA LEU A 144 -16.01 25.39 -6.88
C LEU A 144 -15.37 26.64 -7.49
N PHE A 145 -14.04 26.69 -7.59
CA PHE A 145 -13.34 27.80 -8.22
C PHE A 145 -13.35 27.75 -9.75
N PHE A 146 -13.48 26.56 -10.31
CA PHE A 146 -13.55 26.35 -11.76
C PHE A 146 -14.91 26.76 -12.34
N ILE A 147 -16.01 26.53 -11.59
CA ILE A 147 -17.37 26.83 -12.06
C ILE A 147 -17.57 28.35 -12.09
N PRO A 148 -17.91 28.97 -13.24
CA PRO A 148 -18.29 30.37 -13.32
C PRO A 148 -19.51 30.70 -12.44
N GLY A 149 -19.58 31.93 -11.90
CA GLY A 149 -20.71 32.36 -11.08
C GLY A 149 -20.71 31.87 -9.63
N THR A 150 -19.69 31.13 -9.19
CA THR A 150 -19.52 30.80 -7.76
C THR A 150 -18.83 31.94 -7.03
N PRO A 151 -19.21 32.27 -5.76
CA PRO A 151 -18.56 33.33 -4.97
C PRO A 151 -17.16 32.88 -4.51
N LYS A 152 -16.20 32.84 -5.45
CA LYS A 152 -14.84 32.30 -5.26
C LYS A 152 -14.09 32.99 -4.13
N ASP A 153 -14.25 34.32 -4.03
CA ASP A 153 -13.56 35.15 -3.03
C ASP A 153 -14.07 34.86 -1.62
N MET A 154 -15.38 34.71 -1.45
CA MET A 154 -15.95 34.25 -0.17
C MET A 154 -15.46 32.82 0.20
N LEU A 155 -15.35 31.92 -0.77
CA LEU A 155 -14.88 30.56 -0.52
C LEU A 155 -13.44 30.52 -0.03
N THR A 156 -12.60 31.53 -0.40
CA THR A 156 -11.21 31.64 0.09
C THR A 156 -11.17 31.74 1.60
N TYR A 157 -12.10 32.47 2.22
CA TYR A 157 -12.21 32.61 3.68
C TYR A 157 -12.53 31.27 4.35
N PHE A 158 -13.41 30.45 3.76
CA PHE A 158 -13.77 29.14 4.32
C PHE A 158 -12.64 28.13 4.16
N VAL A 159 -11.98 28.09 2.99
CA VAL A 159 -10.88 27.15 2.75
C VAL A 159 -9.66 27.46 3.61
N GLY A 160 -9.41 28.73 3.94
CA GLY A 160 -8.32 29.14 4.83
C GLY A 160 -8.41 28.56 6.25
N VAL A 161 -9.58 28.12 6.70
CA VAL A 161 -9.76 27.48 8.02
C VAL A 161 -9.44 25.98 7.99
N THR A 162 -9.30 25.39 6.81
CA THR A 162 -8.98 23.96 6.64
C THR A 162 -7.51 23.66 6.91
N ASP A 163 -7.16 22.37 6.97
CA ASP A 163 -5.75 21.93 7.12
C ASP A 163 -4.95 21.96 5.81
N MET A 164 -5.47 22.60 4.75
CA MET A 164 -4.76 22.79 3.49
C MET A 164 -3.56 23.73 3.67
N SER A 165 -2.45 23.44 2.99
CA SER A 165 -1.30 24.35 2.97
C SER A 165 -1.55 25.53 2.02
N VAL A 166 -0.98 26.70 2.33
CA VAL A 166 -1.12 27.94 1.54
C VAL A 166 -0.72 27.72 0.09
N GLY A 167 0.45 27.13 -0.16
CA GLY A 167 0.95 26.88 -1.53
C GLY A 167 0.02 25.98 -2.34
N LYS A 168 -0.52 24.92 -1.72
CA LYS A 168 -1.48 24.02 -2.37
C LYS A 168 -2.80 24.72 -2.70
N PHE A 169 -3.30 25.56 -1.80
CA PHE A 169 -4.50 26.34 -2.03
C PHE A 169 -4.31 27.33 -3.19
N ILE A 170 -3.22 28.10 -3.19
CA ILE A 170 -2.91 29.09 -4.23
C ILE A 170 -2.81 28.41 -5.60
N SER A 171 -2.06 27.30 -5.70
CA SER A 171 -1.94 26.56 -6.96
C SER A 171 -3.30 26.09 -7.50
N ILE A 172 -4.12 25.50 -6.64
CA ILE A 172 -5.45 25.00 -7.00
C ILE A 172 -6.41 26.13 -7.40
N SER A 173 -6.47 27.19 -6.58
CA SER A 173 -7.40 28.30 -6.81
C SER A 173 -7.02 29.13 -8.04
N THR A 174 -5.73 29.36 -8.27
CA THR A 174 -5.24 30.09 -9.46
C THR A 174 -5.51 29.32 -10.73
N LEU A 175 -5.13 28.02 -10.80
CA LEU A 175 -5.40 27.19 -11.97
C LEU A 175 -6.90 27.09 -12.29
N ALA A 176 -7.73 26.98 -11.26
CA ALA A 176 -9.18 26.91 -11.44
C ALA A 176 -9.81 28.23 -11.90
N ARG A 177 -9.18 29.38 -11.61
CA ARG A 177 -9.67 30.72 -12.04
C ARG A 177 -9.25 31.08 -13.46
N ILE A 178 -8.18 30.50 -14.00
CA ILE A 178 -7.65 30.84 -15.35
C ILE A 178 -8.75 30.91 -16.42
N PRO A 179 -9.64 29.90 -16.60
CA PRO A 179 -10.62 29.93 -17.67
C PRO A 179 -11.62 31.08 -17.55
N SER A 180 -12.07 31.40 -16.32
CA SER A 180 -13.04 32.48 -16.10
C SER A 180 -12.40 33.85 -16.27
N VAL A 181 -11.21 34.08 -15.73
CA VAL A 181 -10.47 35.34 -15.87
C VAL A 181 -10.08 35.56 -17.33
N LEU A 182 -9.63 34.51 -18.03
CA LEU A 182 -9.30 34.58 -19.45
C LEU A 182 -10.52 34.99 -20.28
N SER A 183 -11.69 34.40 -20.05
CA SER A 183 -12.91 34.79 -20.77
C SER A 183 -13.28 36.25 -20.55
N SER A 184 -13.21 36.74 -19.29
CA SER A 184 -13.50 38.13 -18.97
C SER A 184 -12.51 39.12 -19.62
N THR A 185 -11.20 38.79 -19.62
CA THR A 185 -10.17 39.61 -20.25
C THR A 185 -10.23 39.59 -21.79
N VAL A 186 -10.62 38.46 -22.40
CA VAL A 186 -10.91 38.39 -23.85
C VAL A 186 -12.08 39.30 -24.20
N ILE A 187 -13.19 39.24 -23.46
CA ILE A 187 -14.35 40.10 -23.67
C ILE A 187 -13.92 41.59 -23.61
N GLY A 188 -13.16 41.98 -22.58
CA GLY A 188 -12.69 43.35 -22.46
C GLY A 188 -11.79 43.80 -23.63
N SER A 189 -10.88 42.96 -24.04
CA SER A 189 -9.96 43.22 -25.16
C SER A 189 -10.68 43.35 -26.52
N THR A 190 -11.64 42.46 -26.81
CA THR A 190 -12.39 42.43 -28.06
C THR A 190 -13.43 43.59 -28.11
N MET A 191 -14.07 43.93 -27.00
CA MET A 191 -14.93 45.11 -26.90
C MET A 191 -14.17 46.40 -27.24
N ARG A 192 -12.93 46.55 -26.78
CA ARG A 192 -12.10 47.71 -27.11
C ARG A 192 -11.77 47.76 -28.61
N GLN A 193 -11.58 46.63 -29.24
CA GLN A 193 -11.29 46.55 -30.68
C GLN A 193 -12.53 46.74 -31.58
N GLY A 194 -13.70 46.90 -30.96
CA GLY A 194 -14.97 46.99 -31.69
C GLY A 194 -15.52 45.64 -32.18
N GLU A 195 -14.91 44.55 -31.79
CA GLU A 195 -15.34 43.20 -32.14
C GLU A 195 -16.41 42.67 -31.17
N TRP A 196 -17.52 43.37 -31.11
CA TRP A 196 -18.61 43.04 -30.17
C TRP A 196 -19.24 41.65 -30.40
N GLU A 197 -19.18 41.15 -31.64
CA GLU A 197 -19.67 39.78 -31.98
C GLU A 197 -18.82 38.71 -31.29
N THR A 198 -17.50 38.86 -31.34
CA THR A 198 -16.58 37.95 -30.66
C THR A 198 -16.78 37.97 -29.15
N SER A 199 -16.98 39.19 -28.57
CA SER A 199 -17.30 39.36 -27.15
C SER A 199 -18.58 38.62 -26.77
N LEU A 200 -19.64 38.76 -27.58
CA LEU A 200 -20.93 38.11 -27.36
C LEU A 200 -20.82 36.59 -27.43
N ILE A 201 -20.08 36.06 -28.39
CA ILE A 201 -19.86 34.60 -28.56
C ILE A 201 -19.13 34.06 -27.31
N VAL A 202 -18.05 34.71 -26.88
CA VAL A 202 -17.29 34.29 -25.67
C VAL A 202 -18.17 34.34 -24.41
N PHE A 203 -19.00 35.39 -24.27
CA PHE A 203 -19.95 35.52 -23.18
C PHE A 203 -20.99 34.40 -23.16
N LEU A 204 -21.58 34.10 -24.33
CA LEU A 204 -22.58 33.03 -24.46
C LEU A 204 -21.97 31.64 -24.18
N VAL A 205 -20.79 31.36 -24.73
CA VAL A 205 -20.09 30.07 -24.50
C VAL A 205 -19.74 29.88 -23.02
N THR A 206 -19.18 30.90 -22.39
CA THR A 206 -18.86 30.84 -20.94
C THR A 206 -20.12 30.77 -20.08
N GLY A 207 -21.19 31.45 -20.46
CA GLY A 207 -22.49 31.37 -19.80
C GLY A 207 -23.08 29.95 -19.88
N ILE A 208 -23.05 29.32 -21.06
CA ILE A 208 -23.49 27.94 -21.25
C ILE A 208 -22.65 26.98 -20.40
N ILE A 209 -21.32 27.12 -20.41
CA ILE A 209 -20.42 26.29 -19.56
C ILE A 209 -20.76 26.47 -18.08
N GLY A 210 -21.06 27.72 -17.65
CA GLY A 210 -21.49 28.01 -16.28
C GLY A 210 -22.79 27.32 -15.90
N ILE A 211 -23.83 27.43 -16.74
CA ILE A 211 -25.15 26.79 -16.53
C ILE A 211 -25.01 25.26 -16.48
N VAL A 212 -24.29 24.69 -17.45
CA VAL A 212 -24.00 23.26 -17.49
C VAL A 212 -23.22 22.83 -16.22
N GLY A 213 -22.21 23.60 -15.82
CA GLY A 213 -21.43 23.36 -14.60
C GLY A 213 -22.30 23.36 -13.34
N ILE A 214 -23.23 24.31 -13.23
CA ILE A 214 -24.18 24.38 -12.11
C ILE A 214 -25.15 23.19 -12.14
N GLY A 215 -25.70 22.83 -13.31
CA GLY A 215 -26.61 21.69 -13.47
C GLY A 215 -25.95 20.33 -13.15
N PHE A 216 -24.68 20.17 -13.46
CA PHE A 216 -23.91 18.97 -13.14
C PHE A 216 -23.27 18.98 -11.75
N ARG A 217 -23.34 20.10 -11.00
CA ARG A 217 -22.71 20.27 -9.70
C ARG A 217 -23.04 19.15 -8.72
N GLU A 218 -24.31 18.79 -8.58
CA GLU A 218 -24.73 17.74 -7.65
C GLU A 218 -24.28 16.35 -8.10
N LYS A 219 -24.27 16.08 -9.41
CA LYS A 219 -23.75 14.81 -9.97
C LYS A 219 -22.24 14.71 -9.77
N VAL A 220 -21.50 15.79 -9.99
CA VAL A 220 -20.04 15.83 -9.79
C VAL A 220 -19.71 15.72 -8.29
N ILE A 221 -20.39 16.44 -7.44
CA ILE A 221 -20.22 16.34 -5.97
C ILE A 221 -20.61 14.92 -5.50
N GLY A 222 -21.72 14.38 -5.98
CA GLY A 222 -22.15 13.00 -5.68
C GLY A 222 -21.17 11.94 -6.17
N PHE A 223 -20.60 12.11 -7.36
CA PHE A 223 -19.56 11.24 -7.90
C PHE A 223 -18.27 11.32 -7.05
N CYS A 224 -17.84 12.53 -6.70
CA CYS A 224 -16.69 12.76 -5.82
C CYS A 224 -16.93 12.21 -4.40
N GLN A 225 -18.15 12.34 -3.88
CA GLN A 225 -18.54 11.76 -2.58
C GLN A 225 -18.60 10.23 -2.62
N ARG A 226 -19.12 9.62 -3.72
CA ARG A 226 -19.11 8.17 -3.91
C ARG A 226 -17.69 7.64 -4.04
N LYS A 227 -16.82 8.33 -4.78
CA LYS A 227 -15.39 7.98 -4.89
C LYS A 227 -14.68 8.15 -3.55
N ALA A 228 -14.98 9.20 -2.79
CA ALA A 228 -14.45 9.44 -1.47
C ALA A 228 -14.97 8.42 -0.43
N LYS A 229 -16.23 7.97 -0.52
CA LYS A 229 -16.80 6.91 0.33
C LYS A 229 -16.16 5.55 0.02
N LYS A 230 -15.76 5.33 -1.24
CA LYS A 230 -14.99 4.14 -1.65
C LYS A 230 -13.54 4.17 -1.13
N GLU A 231 -12.97 5.37 -0.93
CA GLU A 231 -11.63 5.57 -0.34
C GLU A 231 -11.63 5.64 1.21
N GLN A 232 -12.78 5.69 1.86
CA GLN A 232 -12.92 5.68 3.33
C GLN A 232 -12.92 4.28 3.95
N ARG A 233 -12.76 3.23 3.13
CA ARG A 233 -12.59 1.89 3.67
C ARG A 233 -11.28 1.80 4.44
N PRO A 234 -11.23 1.08 5.56
CA PRO A 234 -10.00 0.87 6.31
C PRO A 234 -8.88 0.41 5.38
N ILE A 235 -7.73 1.06 5.52
CA ILE A 235 -6.53 0.78 4.74
C ILE A 235 -5.45 0.38 5.72
N SER A 236 -4.89 -0.81 5.53
CA SER A 236 -3.68 -1.22 6.23
C SER A 236 -2.46 -0.97 5.35
N LYS A 237 -1.38 -0.51 5.97
CA LYS A 237 -0.12 -0.27 5.29
C LYS A 237 0.51 -1.61 4.90
N CYS A 238 1.11 -1.62 3.72
CA CYS A 238 2.02 -2.66 3.29
C CYS A 238 3.42 -2.30 3.78
N GLU A 239 4.14 -3.25 4.33
CA GLU A 239 5.53 -3.11 4.75
C GLU A 239 6.49 -3.41 3.58
N SER A 240 7.78 -3.13 3.77
CA SER A 240 8.78 -3.24 2.70
C SER A 240 8.91 -4.67 2.15
N LEU A 241 8.90 -5.69 3.02
CA LEU A 241 8.99 -7.10 2.63
C LEU A 241 7.70 -7.63 2.00
N ASP A 242 6.51 -7.15 2.43
CA ASP A 242 5.24 -7.46 1.78
C ASP A 242 5.24 -7.03 0.31
N PHE A 243 5.82 -5.85 0.05
CA PHE A 243 5.90 -5.28 -1.29
C PHE A 243 6.84 -6.07 -2.21
N VAL A 244 7.90 -6.66 -1.68
CA VAL A 244 8.78 -7.58 -2.43
C VAL A 244 7.99 -8.78 -2.91
N GLU A 245 7.23 -9.43 -2.03
CA GLU A 245 6.40 -10.60 -2.38
C GLU A 245 5.34 -10.24 -3.43
N ALA A 246 4.66 -9.09 -3.26
CA ALA A 246 3.69 -8.60 -4.24
C ALA A 246 4.30 -8.33 -5.63
N THR A 247 5.57 -7.95 -5.69
CA THR A 247 6.27 -7.64 -6.95
C THR A 247 6.55 -8.91 -7.77
N HIS A 248 6.70 -10.06 -7.11
CA HIS A 248 7.05 -11.35 -7.75
C HIS A 248 5.85 -12.20 -8.18
N ARG A 249 4.62 -11.69 -8.06
CA ARG A 249 3.37 -12.42 -8.43
C ARG A 249 3.34 -13.04 -9.83
N HIS A 250 4.17 -12.55 -10.75
CA HIS A 250 4.25 -13.08 -12.13
C HIS A 250 5.06 -14.39 -12.24
N LYS A 251 5.82 -14.74 -11.20
CA LYS A 251 6.64 -15.96 -11.14
C LYS A 251 6.13 -16.95 -10.11
N VAL A 252 5.32 -16.46 -9.17
CA VAL A 252 4.85 -17.25 -8.03
C VAL A 252 3.40 -16.92 -7.78
N TYR A 253 2.57 -17.95 -7.61
CA TYR A 253 1.21 -17.75 -7.10
C TYR A 253 1.30 -17.56 -5.58
N PRO A 254 1.03 -16.34 -5.05
CA PRO A 254 1.48 -15.95 -3.73
C PRO A 254 0.55 -16.41 -2.59
N LEU A 255 0.20 -17.69 -2.56
CA LEU A 255 -0.53 -18.33 -1.46
C LEU A 255 0.28 -19.51 -0.93
N MET A 256 0.45 -19.55 0.38
CA MET A 256 0.95 -20.70 1.13
C MET A 256 -0.25 -21.45 1.72
N TYR A 257 -0.14 -22.77 1.83
CA TYR A 257 -1.23 -23.59 2.33
C TYR A 257 -0.81 -24.47 3.50
N CYS A 258 -1.75 -24.68 4.41
CA CYS A 258 -1.68 -25.73 5.44
C CYS A 258 -2.76 -26.76 5.15
N HIS A 259 -2.34 -27.99 4.88
CA HIS A 259 -3.21 -29.13 4.67
C HIS A 259 -3.39 -29.86 5.99
N ILE A 260 -4.63 -30.05 6.40
CA ILE A 260 -4.99 -30.65 7.68
C ILE A 260 -6.01 -31.76 7.43
N GLU A 261 -5.71 -32.96 7.86
CA GLU A 261 -6.66 -34.07 7.89
C GLU A 261 -7.16 -34.29 9.31
N VAL A 262 -8.47 -34.39 9.46
CA VAL A 262 -9.12 -34.49 10.75
C VAL A 262 -9.93 -35.79 10.90
N ASP A 263 -10.27 -36.17 12.11
CA ASP A 263 -11.14 -37.32 12.36
C ASP A 263 -12.63 -37.02 12.14
N ARG A 264 -13.02 -35.75 12.31
CA ARG A 264 -14.40 -35.22 12.17
C ARG A 264 -14.36 -33.85 11.47
N ASN A 265 -15.44 -33.53 10.76
CA ASN A 265 -15.58 -32.23 10.13
C ASN A 265 -15.63 -31.10 11.17
N LEU A 266 -15.02 -29.95 10.85
CA LEU A 266 -15.14 -28.74 11.66
C LEU A 266 -16.55 -28.15 11.53
N ASP A 267 -17.00 -27.52 12.62
CA ASP A 267 -18.19 -26.68 12.61
C ASP A 267 -17.88 -25.36 11.86
N THR A 268 -18.59 -25.15 10.76
CA THR A 268 -18.37 -24.00 9.86
C THR A 268 -18.76 -22.67 10.53
N ASP A 269 -19.82 -22.65 11.35
CA ASP A 269 -20.27 -21.43 12.03
C ASP A 269 -19.29 -21.03 13.14
N GLN A 270 -18.78 -22.03 13.85
CA GLN A 270 -17.72 -21.81 14.84
C GLN A 270 -16.44 -21.32 14.19
N LEU A 271 -16.11 -21.83 13.00
CA LEU A 271 -14.94 -21.38 12.22
C LEU A 271 -15.12 -19.93 11.74
N GLN A 272 -16.29 -19.58 11.22
CA GLN A 272 -16.61 -18.19 10.85
C GLN A 272 -16.49 -17.24 12.05
N THR A 273 -17.01 -17.65 13.19
CA THR A 273 -16.90 -16.88 14.44
C THR A 273 -15.43 -16.68 14.83
N ALA A 274 -14.60 -17.71 14.72
CA ALA A 274 -13.17 -17.62 15.00
C ALA A 274 -12.45 -16.67 14.04
N ILE A 275 -12.79 -16.69 12.74
CA ILE A 275 -12.25 -15.77 11.73
C ILE A 275 -12.63 -14.33 12.08
N ILE A 276 -13.90 -14.04 12.39
CA ILE A 276 -14.35 -12.70 12.79
C ILE A 276 -13.58 -12.19 14.01
N ARG A 277 -13.41 -13.05 15.03
CA ARG A 277 -12.63 -12.71 16.23
C ARG A 277 -11.15 -12.47 15.91
N SER A 278 -10.57 -13.22 14.99
CA SER A 278 -9.16 -13.06 14.59
C SER A 278 -8.89 -11.73 13.87
N CYS A 279 -9.91 -11.12 13.22
CA CYS A 279 -9.81 -9.80 12.59
C CYS A 279 -9.51 -8.67 13.58
N GLN A 280 -9.74 -8.86 14.89
CA GLN A 280 -9.34 -7.89 15.91
C GLN A 280 -7.82 -7.78 16.02
N TYR A 281 -7.09 -8.82 15.64
CA TYR A 281 -5.64 -8.92 15.71
C TYR A 281 -4.98 -8.78 14.33
N VAL A 282 -5.58 -9.35 13.29
CA VAL A 282 -5.08 -9.35 11.90
C VAL A 282 -6.23 -9.00 10.95
N PRO A 283 -6.64 -7.75 10.87
CA PRO A 283 -7.78 -7.36 10.02
C PRO A 283 -7.53 -7.59 8.52
N GLU A 284 -6.27 -7.59 8.10
CA GLU A 284 -5.87 -7.74 6.70
C GLU A 284 -6.27 -9.09 6.09
N ILE A 285 -6.57 -10.09 6.89
CA ILE A 285 -7.02 -11.41 6.37
C ILE A 285 -8.30 -11.30 5.52
N LEU A 286 -9.17 -10.30 5.83
CA LEU A 286 -10.38 -10.00 5.06
C LEU A 286 -10.20 -8.87 4.05
N TYR A 287 -8.98 -8.33 3.87
CA TYR A 287 -8.74 -7.27 2.91
C TYR A 287 -8.30 -7.83 1.56
N ALA A 288 -8.50 -7.05 0.49
CA ALA A 288 -7.86 -7.29 -0.81
C ALA A 288 -6.56 -6.52 -0.91
N TYR A 289 -5.64 -6.97 -1.76
CA TYR A 289 -4.39 -6.26 -2.02
C TYR A 289 -4.48 -5.39 -3.28
N ASP A 290 -4.19 -4.09 -3.16
CA ASP A 290 -4.08 -3.16 -4.28
C ASP A 290 -2.65 -3.16 -4.83
N PHE A 291 -2.42 -3.92 -5.90
CA PHE A 291 -1.10 -4.02 -6.54
C PHE A 291 -0.59 -2.71 -7.14
N THR A 292 -1.47 -1.76 -7.43
CA THR A 292 -1.08 -0.47 -8.02
C THR A 292 -0.55 0.49 -6.96
N LYS A 293 -1.14 0.45 -5.76
CA LYS A 293 -0.79 1.35 -4.65
C LYS A 293 0.07 0.66 -3.57
N GLY A 294 0.26 -0.66 -3.64
CA GLY A 294 1.01 -1.44 -2.66
C GLY A 294 0.41 -1.31 -1.26
N ARG A 295 -0.84 -1.72 -1.07
CA ARG A 295 -1.55 -1.62 0.22
C ARG A 295 -2.72 -2.58 0.30
N PHE A 296 -3.11 -2.94 1.52
CA PHE A 296 -4.33 -3.71 1.78
C PHE A 296 -5.54 -2.78 1.91
N ILE A 297 -6.66 -3.17 1.29
CA ILE A 297 -7.90 -2.38 1.26
C ILE A 297 -9.06 -3.26 1.69
N ASP A 298 -9.80 -2.82 2.69
CA ASP A 298 -11.07 -3.42 3.05
C ASP A 298 -12.08 -3.22 1.90
N LYS A 299 -12.51 -4.31 1.27
CA LYS A 299 -13.56 -4.31 0.25
C LYS A 299 -14.92 -4.72 0.81
N GLY A 300 -15.02 -4.94 2.12
CA GLY A 300 -16.23 -5.37 2.81
C GLY A 300 -16.45 -6.88 2.73
N PHE A 301 -15.38 -7.67 2.62
CA PHE A 301 -15.46 -9.12 2.73
C PHE A 301 -15.79 -9.54 4.15
N THR A 302 -16.52 -10.65 4.27
CA THR A 302 -16.92 -11.29 5.51
C THR A 302 -16.18 -12.61 5.72
N ALA A 303 -16.29 -13.22 6.87
CA ALA A 303 -15.68 -14.53 7.13
C ALA A 303 -16.19 -15.61 6.15
N SER A 304 -17.46 -15.55 5.74
CA SER A 304 -18.01 -16.50 4.76
C SER A 304 -17.35 -16.42 3.39
N ASP A 305 -16.85 -15.23 2.98
CA ASP A 305 -16.15 -15.06 1.70
C ASP A 305 -14.78 -15.74 1.68
N THR A 306 -14.25 -16.17 2.83
CA THR A 306 -12.99 -16.92 2.94
C THR A 306 -13.17 -18.43 2.84
N ILE A 307 -14.38 -18.96 3.07
CA ILE A 307 -14.66 -20.39 3.17
C ILE A 307 -15.29 -20.90 1.87
N ASN A 308 -14.75 -22.00 1.36
CA ASN A 308 -15.27 -22.71 0.21
C ASN A 308 -15.43 -24.19 0.53
N HIS A 309 -16.54 -24.78 0.14
CA HIS A 309 -16.79 -26.22 0.20
C HIS A 309 -16.50 -26.80 -1.17
N ALA A 310 -15.34 -27.43 -1.34
CA ALA A 310 -14.87 -27.98 -2.61
C ALA A 310 -13.87 -29.13 -2.41
N SER A 311 -13.71 -29.97 -3.44
CA SER A 311 -12.66 -31.02 -3.48
C SER A 311 -11.29 -30.41 -3.85
N ASP A 312 -11.31 -29.41 -4.71
CA ASP A 312 -10.10 -28.79 -5.28
C ASP A 312 -9.93 -27.33 -4.83
N LEU A 313 -8.70 -26.83 -4.92
CA LEU A 313 -8.39 -25.44 -4.62
C LEU A 313 -8.93 -24.52 -5.74
N PRO A 314 -9.92 -23.63 -5.48
CA PRO A 314 -10.36 -22.68 -6.46
C PRO A 314 -9.31 -21.60 -6.69
N GLN A 315 -9.29 -21.01 -7.91
CA GLN A 315 -8.45 -19.86 -8.21
C GLN A 315 -8.80 -18.70 -7.28
N TRP A 316 -7.77 -18.04 -6.75
CA TRP A 316 -7.91 -17.02 -5.73
C TRP A 316 -7.10 -15.76 -6.04
N GLU A 317 -7.76 -14.74 -6.57
CA GLU A 317 -7.13 -13.48 -6.96
C GLU A 317 -7.09 -12.50 -5.78
N LEU A 318 -5.90 -12.23 -5.24
CA LEU A 318 -5.69 -11.43 -4.02
C LEU A 318 -6.09 -9.96 -4.13
N ASP A 319 -6.29 -9.44 -5.33
CA ASP A 319 -6.85 -8.11 -5.57
C ASP A 319 -8.39 -8.09 -5.59
N LYS A 320 -9.04 -9.25 -5.71
CA LYS A 320 -10.51 -9.42 -5.76
C LYS A 320 -11.07 -10.24 -4.61
N ARG A 321 -10.23 -10.94 -3.88
CA ARG A 321 -10.60 -11.87 -2.80
C ARG A 321 -9.84 -11.53 -1.50
N PRO A 322 -10.28 -12.05 -0.34
CA PRO A 322 -9.56 -11.94 0.94
C PRO A 322 -8.14 -12.49 0.88
N GLN A 323 -7.28 -12.11 1.83
CA GLN A 323 -5.92 -12.68 1.98
C GLN A 323 -5.94 -14.08 2.62
N LEU A 324 -7.05 -14.48 3.22
CA LEU A 324 -7.30 -15.82 3.78
C LEU A 324 -8.22 -16.60 2.85
N GLN A 325 -7.87 -17.85 2.58
CA GLN A 325 -8.69 -18.83 1.86
C GLN A 325 -8.80 -20.11 2.69
N ILE A 326 -9.99 -20.63 2.87
CA ILE A 326 -10.21 -21.92 3.53
C ILE A 326 -11.04 -22.80 2.61
N VAL A 327 -10.57 -24.01 2.36
CA VAL A 327 -11.29 -25.02 1.58
C VAL A 327 -11.58 -26.21 2.49
N ILE A 328 -12.83 -26.59 2.56
CA ILE A 328 -13.31 -27.71 3.38
C ILE A 328 -13.86 -28.78 2.46
N ASN A 329 -13.21 -29.97 2.49
CA ASN A 329 -13.72 -31.18 1.88
C ASN A 329 -14.28 -32.08 3.00
N ASN A 330 -15.60 -32.06 3.15
CA ASN A 330 -16.29 -32.82 4.19
C ASN A 330 -16.23 -34.32 3.98
N GLU A 331 -16.18 -34.78 2.74
CA GLU A 331 -16.14 -36.22 2.39
C GLU A 331 -14.79 -36.83 2.79
N GLU A 332 -13.71 -36.16 2.43
CA GLU A 332 -12.35 -36.59 2.78
C GLU A 332 -11.90 -36.16 4.18
N LYS A 333 -12.70 -35.37 4.89
CA LYS A 333 -12.37 -34.76 6.20
C LYS A 333 -11.05 -33.99 6.13
N LYS A 334 -10.87 -33.24 5.06
CA LYS A 334 -9.69 -32.42 4.80
C LYS A 334 -10.04 -30.94 4.84
N ILE A 335 -9.13 -30.17 5.42
CA ILE A 335 -9.20 -28.71 5.50
C ILE A 335 -7.90 -28.17 4.94
N ILE A 336 -8.02 -27.25 4.00
CA ILE A 336 -6.87 -26.57 3.42
C ILE A 336 -7.01 -25.08 3.78
N ILE A 337 -6.10 -24.57 4.58
CA ILE A 337 -6.06 -23.15 4.95
C ILE A 337 -4.96 -22.47 4.15
N GLY A 338 -5.33 -21.52 3.31
CA GLY A 338 -4.45 -20.72 2.48
C GLY A 338 -4.28 -19.32 3.04
N MET A 339 -3.05 -18.81 3.07
CA MET A 339 -2.73 -17.45 3.47
C MET A 339 -1.83 -16.79 2.43
N SER A 340 -2.14 -15.53 2.13
CA SER A 340 -1.34 -14.73 1.22
C SER A 340 0.08 -14.53 1.73
N HIS A 341 1.07 -14.87 0.91
CA HIS A 341 2.49 -14.58 1.21
C HIS A 341 2.80 -13.08 1.14
N ILE A 342 1.93 -12.27 0.51
CA ILE A 342 2.02 -10.81 0.58
C ILE A 342 1.74 -10.32 2.01
N LEU A 343 0.87 -11.01 2.75
CA LEU A 343 0.49 -10.64 4.10
C LEU A 343 1.51 -11.13 5.14
N THR A 344 2.06 -12.33 4.94
CA THR A 344 2.88 -13.00 5.95
C THR A 344 3.83 -14.02 5.36
N ASP A 345 4.89 -14.32 6.09
CA ASP A 345 5.78 -15.46 5.83
C ASP A 345 5.32 -16.74 6.53
N GLY A 346 6.11 -17.82 6.39
CA GLY A 346 5.79 -19.12 6.94
C GLY A 346 5.63 -19.14 8.46
N VAL A 347 6.43 -18.39 9.20
CA VAL A 347 6.36 -18.32 10.67
C VAL A 347 5.12 -17.54 11.10
N GLY A 348 4.86 -16.39 10.48
CA GLY A 348 3.66 -15.61 10.75
C GLY A 348 2.38 -16.37 10.36
N PHE A 349 2.42 -17.18 9.30
CA PHE A 349 1.31 -18.05 8.94
C PHE A 349 1.03 -19.10 10.03
N LEU A 350 2.06 -19.77 10.57
CA LEU A 350 1.89 -20.68 11.69
C LEU A 350 1.32 -19.98 12.94
N GLN A 351 1.79 -18.77 13.26
CA GLN A 351 1.25 -17.99 14.36
C GLN A 351 -0.25 -17.67 14.16
N TYR A 352 -0.66 -17.35 12.93
CA TYR A 352 -2.08 -17.17 12.62
C TYR A 352 -2.88 -18.46 12.77
N LEU A 353 -2.38 -19.59 12.30
CA LEU A 353 -3.06 -20.88 12.46
C LEU A 353 -3.27 -21.24 13.93
N TYR A 354 -2.27 -20.98 14.78
CA TYR A 354 -2.40 -21.18 16.24
C TYR A 354 -3.43 -20.24 16.84
N LEU A 355 -3.47 -18.99 16.46
CA LEU A 355 -4.48 -18.03 16.89
C LEU A 355 -5.88 -18.48 16.44
N LEU A 356 -6.04 -18.86 15.18
CA LEU A 356 -7.33 -19.29 14.63
C LEU A 356 -7.87 -20.52 15.36
N SER A 357 -7.04 -21.54 15.58
CA SER A 357 -7.45 -22.77 16.30
C SER A 357 -7.75 -22.50 17.77
N PHE A 358 -7.02 -21.59 18.42
CA PHE A 358 -7.26 -21.15 19.79
C PHE A 358 -8.62 -20.44 19.91
N LEU A 359 -8.91 -19.51 19.00
CA LEU A 359 -10.20 -18.79 18.95
C LEU A 359 -11.36 -19.73 18.60
N TYR A 360 -11.14 -20.68 17.68
CA TYR A 360 -12.12 -21.72 17.36
C TYR A 360 -12.47 -22.57 18.58
N SER A 361 -11.49 -22.89 19.41
CA SER A 361 -11.71 -23.64 20.65
C SER A 361 -12.43 -22.86 21.75
N GLY A 362 -12.83 -21.61 21.48
CA GLY A 362 -13.57 -20.74 22.40
C GLY A 362 -12.72 -19.93 23.36
N TYR A 363 -11.40 -20.05 23.28
CA TYR A 363 -10.47 -19.31 24.14
C TYR A 363 -10.32 -17.85 23.70
N THR A 364 -9.82 -17.02 24.61
CA THR A 364 -9.49 -15.61 24.35
C THR A 364 -8.08 -15.35 24.89
N PRO A 365 -7.22 -14.65 24.16
CA PRO A 365 -5.90 -14.27 24.67
C PRO A 365 -6.03 -13.52 25.99
N ALA A 366 -5.23 -13.93 26.98
CA ALA A 366 -5.26 -13.35 28.33
C ALA A 366 -4.76 -11.90 28.38
N PHE A 367 -3.95 -11.51 27.40
CA PHE A 367 -3.39 -10.15 27.26
C PHE A 367 -3.73 -9.58 25.89
N PRO A 368 -3.76 -8.24 25.75
CA PRO A 368 -3.92 -7.61 24.43
C PRO A 368 -2.82 -8.08 23.49
N LEU A 369 -3.21 -8.77 22.43
CA LEU A 369 -2.30 -9.29 21.41
C LEU A 369 -2.19 -8.24 20.31
N GLU A 370 -1.03 -7.60 20.17
CA GLU A 370 -0.76 -6.62 19.11
C GLU A 370 0.06 -7.27 17.98
N ASN A 371 -0.44 -7.20 16.75
CA ASN A 371 0.27 -7.72 15.59
C ASN A 371 1.42 -6.78 15.16
N CYS A 372 2.63 -7.24 15.31
CA CYS A 372 3.84 -6.48 14.98
C CYS A 372 4.26 -6.78 13.53
N ARG A 373 4.01 -5.83 12.62
CA ARG A 373 4.34 -5.96 11.20
C ARG A 373 5.61 -5.21 10.78
N ASP A 374 6.02 -4.20 11.55
CA ASP A 374 7.16 -3.34 11.26
C ASP A 374 8.49 -4.05 11.53
N ILE A 375 9.40 -4.08 10.54
CA ILE A 375 10.74 -4.65 10.65
C ILE A 375 11.77 -3.69 11.28
N ALA A 376 11.46 -2.39 11.34
CA ALA A 376 12.42 -1.39 11.84
C ALA A 376 12.98 -1.67 13.24
N PRO A 377 12.21 -2.20 14.23
CA PRO A 377 12.77 -2.60 15.52
C PRO A 377 13.84 -3.67 15.43
N VAL A 378 13.69 -4.64 14.51
CA VAL A 378 14.67 -5.69 14.26
C VAL A 378 15.94 -5.10 13.65
N LEU A 379 15.79 -4.22 12.66
CA LEU A 379 16.92 -3.58 11.97
C LEU A 379 17.71 -2.66 12.91
N LYS A 380 17.06 -1.98 13.84
CA LYS A 380 17.72 -1.13 14.85
C LYS A 380 18.52 -1.92 15.88
N ASN A 381 18.07 -3.14 16.20
CA ASN A 381 18.73 -3.99 17.20
C ASN A 381 20.02 -4.63 16.68
N ILE A 382 20.19 -4.69 15.35
CA ILE A 382 21.37 -5.28 14.74
C ILE A 382 22.28 -4.19 14.22
N HIS A 383 23.39 -3.97 14.90
CA HIS A 383 24.48 -3.15 14.39
C HIS A 383 25.20 -3.96 13.32
N ILE A 384 24.66 -3.98 12.12
CA ILE A 384 25.39 -4.47 10.96
C ILE A 384 26.47 -3.42 10.68
N GLY A 385 27.64 -3.62 11.29
CA GLY A 385 28.84 -2.97 10.80
C GLY A 385 28.87 -3.21 9.32
N ARG A 386 29.14 -2.18 8.52
CA ARG A 386 29.23 -2.29 7.05
C ARG A 386 29.94 -3.59 6.73
N ALA A 387 29.18 -4.63 6.40
CA ALA A 387 29.73 -5.88 5.91
C ALA A 387 30.32 -5.53 4.56
N THR A 388 31.55 -5.02 4.60
CA THR A 388 32.40 -4.85 3.44
C THR A 388 32.52 -6.23 2.85
N GLU A 389 31.77 -6.44 1.81
CA GLU A 389 31.85 -7.62 0.97
C GLU A 389 33.20 -7.66 0.27
N GLN A 390 34.18 -8.20 0.90
CA GLN A 390 35.15 -9.01 0.20
C GLN A 390 34.50 -10.36 -0.06
N THR A 391 33.46 -10.36 -0.87
CA THR A 391 33.03 -11.57 -1.56
C THR A 391 34.12 -11.88 -2.57
N ARG A 392 34.89 -12.96 -2.36
CA ARG A 392 35.48 -13.68 -3.50
C ARG A 392 34.36 -13.75 -4.53
N ARG A 393 34.56 -13.12 -5.69
CA ARG A 393 33.64 -13.18 -6.84
C ARG A 393 33.64 -14.62 -7.30
N HIS A 394 32.86 -15.48 -6.64
CA HIS A 394 32.49 -16.74 -7.26
C HIS A 394 31.71 -16.34 -8.52
N LYS A 395 32.19 -16.79 -9.69
CA LYS A 395 31.41 -16.74 -10.94
C LYS A 395 29.97 -17.07 -10.57
N HIS A 396 29.01 -16.32 -11.08
CA HIS A 396 27.59 -16.57 -10.83
C HIS A 396 27.28 -18.01 -11.26
N ILE A 397 27.25 -18.93 -10.27
CA ILE A 397 26.79 -20.29 -10.48
C ILE A 397 25.28 -20.22 -10.40
N THR A 398 24.64 -20.23 -11.54
CA THR A 398 23.18 -20.30 -11.62
C THR A 398 22.80 -21.78 -11.69
N VAL A 399 22.05 -22.27 -10.72
CA VAL A 399 21.47 -23.60 -10.77
C VAL A 399 20.38 -23.59 -11.84
N PRO A 400 20.47 -24.45 -12.87
CA PRO A 400 19.44 -24.53 -13.90
C PRO A 400 18.11 -24.98 -13.30
N PRO A 401 16.97 -24.67 -13.96
CA PRO A 401 15.65 -25.09 -13.52
C PRO A 401 15.55 -26.61 -13.46
N LEU A 402 14.92 -27.17 -12.42
CA LEU A 402 14.71 -28.59 -12.25
C LEU A 402 13.63 -29.18 -13.18
N ARG A 403 12.93 -28.35 -13.90
CA ARG A 403 11.89 -28.73 -14.87
C ARG A 403 11.91 -27.81 -16.08
N GLU A 404 11.35 -28.26 -17.16
CA GLU A 404 11.25 -27.50 -18.40
C GLU A 404 10.20 -26.40 -18.29
N ASN A 405 10.29 -25.39 -19.15
CA ASN A 405 9.25 -24.40 -19.32
C ASN A 405 8.03 -25.03 -19.99
N SER A 406 6.86 -24.88 -19.40
CA SER A 406 5.62 -25.46 -19.92
C SER A 406 4.47 -24.45 -19.81
N ASN A 407 3.46 -24.59 -20.67
CA ASN A 407 2.25 -23.76 -20.66
C ASN A 407 1.13 -24.39 -19.82
N GLY A 408 1.41 -25.43 -19.04
CA GLY A 408 0.44 -26.07 -18.17
C GLY A 408 -0.07 -25.13 -17.09
N LYS A 409 -1.36 -25.26 -16.75
CA LYS A 409 -2.04 -24.44 -15.73
C LYS A 409 -2.57 -25.25 -14.55
N THR A 410 -2.38 -26.57 -14.56
CA THR A 410 -2.84 -27.44 -13.48
C THR A 410 -1.98 -27.25 -12.24
N GLN A 411 -2.62 -27.14 -11.09
CA GLN A 411 -1.94 -27.03 -9.80
C GLN A 411 -1.73 -28.42 -9.21
N PHE A 412 -0.51 -28.71 -8.79
CA PHE A 412 -0.14 -29.97 -8.14
C PHE A 412 0.48 -29.68 -6.78
N CYS A 413 0.00 -30.38 -5.75
CA CYS A 413 0.63 -30.45 -4.44
C CYS A 413 1.16 -31.87 -4.25
N LEU A 414 2.48 -32.04 -4.29
CA LEU A 414 3.15 -33.35 -4.23
C LEU A 414 3.85 -33.49 -2.89
N CYS A 415 3.78 -34.68 -2.31
CA CYS A 415 4.32 -34.95 -0.99
C CYS A 415 5.11 -36.28 -0.95
N SER A 416 6.13 -36.30 -0.11
CA SER A 416 6.84 -37.51 0.30
C SER A 416 7.09 -37.45 1.81
N HIS A 417 6.76 -38.50 2.54
CA HIS A 417 6.75 -38.51 4.00
C HIS A 417 7.91 -39.35 4.54
N ILE A 418 8.61 -38.79 5.55
CA ILE A 418 9.54 -39.55 6.41
C ILE A 418 8.77 -39.87 7.69
N LEU A 419 8.54 -41.16 7.92
CA LEU A 419 7.74 -41.63 9.04
C LEU A 419 8.44 -41.40 10.39
N SER A 420 7.68 -41.41 11.47
CA SER A 420 8.14 -41.09 12.81
C SER A 420 9.36 -41.92 13.26
N LYS A 421 9.45 -43.21 12.89
CA LYS A 421 10.60 -44.05 13.23
C LYS A 421 11.88 -43.52 12.59
N ASP A 422 11.86 -43.31 11.28
CA ASP A 422 13.02 -42.84 10.53
C ASP A 422 13.40 -41.41 10.89
N PHE A 423 12.39 -40.56 11.11
CA PHE A 423 12.62 -39.19 11.54
C PHE A 423 13.25 -39.11 12.94
N SER A 424 12.86 -39.98 13.87
CA SER A 424 13.46 -40.03 15.20
C SER A 424 14.93 -40.48 15.13
N ALA A 425 15.25 -41.50 14.30
CA ALA A 425 16.63 -41.93 14.04
C ALA A 425 17.47 -40.79 13.44
N LEU A 426 16.92 -40.11 12.42
CA LEU A 426 17.53 -38.94 11.78
C LEU A 426 17.82 -37.83 12.78
N TYR A 427 16.85 -37.49 13.63
CA TYR A 427 17.01 -36.46 14.67
C TYR A 427 18.10 -36.84 15.68
N CYS A 428 18.10 -38.06 16.19
CA CYS A 428 19.13 -38.52 17.13
C CYS A 428 20.51 -38.46 16.51
N LYS A 429 20.67 -38.90 15.23
CA LYS A 429 21.94 -38.87 14.52
C LYS A 429 22.45 -37.46 14.29
N SER A 430 21.56 -36.54 13.86
CA SER A 430 21.94 -35.13 13.65
C SER A 430 22.45 -34.49 14.93
N ARG A 431 21.85 -34.81 16.08
CA ARG A 431 22.29 -34.33 17.39
C ARG A 431 23.65 -34.90 17.79
N LYS A 432 23.88 -36.22 17.56
CA LYS A 432 25.18 -36.85 17.85
C LYS A 432 26.31 -36.24 17.01
N GLN A 433 26.03 -35.82 15.78
CA GLN A 433 27.01 -35.20 14.88
C GLN A 433 27.08 -33.67 15.02
N ASN A 434 26.33 -33.08 15.97
CA ASN A 434 26.25 -31.63 16.19
C ASN A 434 25.90 -30.80 14.93
N VAL A 435 25.00 -31.33 14.09
CA VAL A 435 24.47 -30.66 12.91
C VAL A 435 22.96 -30.45 13.04
N THR A 436 22.41 -29.47 12.32
CA THR A 436 20.97 -29.24 12.34
C THR A 436 20.24 -30.10 11.28
N LEU A 437 18.97 -30.43 11.53
CA LEU A 437 18.14 -31.08 10.50
C LEU A 437 18.07 -30.25 9.22
N ASN A 438 18.13 -28.93 9.33
CA ASN A 438 18.14 -28.04 8.17
C ASN A 438 19.39 -28.25 7.31
N ASP A 439 20.55 -28.47 7.91
CA ASP A 439 21.79 -28.78 7.19
C ASP A 439 21.68 -30.12 6.45
N VAL A 440 21.05 -31.14 7.08
CA VAL A 440 20.80 -32.44 6.47
C VAL A 440 19.89 -32.32 5.24
N PHE A 441 18.79 -31.57 5.35
CA PHE A 441 17.85 -31.37 4.26
C PHE A 441 18.48 -30.61 3.08
N ILE A 442 19.24 -29.56 3.35
CA ILE A 442 19.97 -28.82 2.32
C ILE A 442 21.02 -29.70 1.65
N THR A 443 21.71 -30.54 2.42
CA THR A 443 22.71 -31.49 1.90
C THR A 443 22.07 -32.49 0.92
N ALA A 444 20.99 -33.15 1.35
CA ALA A 444 20.28 -34.10 0.50
C ALA A 444 19.79 -33.44 -0.80
N TYR A 445 19.17 -32.26 -0.68
CA TYR A 445 18.68 -31.52 -1.82
C TYR A 445 19.79 -31.11 -2.78
N ALA A 446 20.93 -30.60 -2.27
CA ALA A 446 22.08 -30.22 -3.07
C ALA A 446 22.66 -31.43 -3.84
N ARG A 447 22.75 -32.61 -3.19
CA ARG A 447 23.26 -33.85 -3.81
C ARG A 447 22.35 -34.31 -4.94
N VAL A 448 21.03 -34.27 -4.75
CA VAL A 448 20.05 -34.62 -5.79
C VAL A 448 20.15 -33.64 -6.98
N ILE A 449 20.21 -32.32 -6.75
CA ILE A 449 20.40 -31.33 -7.82
C ILE A 449 21.70 -31.56 -8.57
N SER A 450 22.80 -31.79 -7.86
CA SER A 450 24.12 -32.10 -8.44
C SER A 450 24.04 -33.31 -9.40
N ARG A 451 23.36 -34.36 -8.97
CA ARG A 451 23.17 -35.59 -9.75
C ARG A 451 22.34 -35.36 -11.02
N LEU A 452 21.19 -34.66 -10.87
CA LEU A 452 20.28 -34.37 -11.98
C LEU A 452 20.92 -33.51 -13.07
N HIS A 453 21.74 -32.53 -12.68
CA HIS A 453 22.36 -31.59 -13.62
C HIS A 453 23.84 -31.81 -13.86
N LYS A 454 24.44 -32.89 -13.31
CA LYS A 454 25.89 -33.18 -13.40
C LYS A 454 26.76 -31.98 -12.99
N MET A 455 26.34 -31.27 -11.95
CA MET A 455 27.03 -30.07 -11.43
C MET A 455 27.92 -30.43 -10.24
N GLN A 456 29.15 -29.89 -10.21
CA GLN A 456 30.03 -30.06 -9.06
C GLN A 456 29.75 -29.02 -7.95
N THR A 457 29.12 -27.93 -8.28
CA THR A 457 28.82 -26.85 -7.31
C THR A 457 27.36 -26.47 -7.40
N VAL A 458 26.67 -26.53 -6.27
CA VAL A 458 25.24 -26.15 -6.14
C VAL A 458 25.11 -25.01 -5.16
N VAL A 459 24.23 -24.05 -5.47
CA VAL A 459 23.92 -22.93 -4.57
C VAL A 459 22.45 -23.00 -4.19
N ILE A 460 22.16 -23.11 -2.91
CA ILE A 460 20.79 -23.15 -2.38
C ILE A 460 20.55 -21.94 -1.49
N PRO A 461 19.52 -21.12 -1.75
CA PRO A 461 19.10 -20.08 -0.81
C PRO A 461 18.34 -20.70 0.35
N CYS A 462 18.63 -20.26 1.58
CA CYS A 462 17.93 -20.71 2.78
C CYS A 462 17.25 -19.52 3.48
N PRO A 463 15.92 -19.53 3.65
CA PRO A 463 15.20 -18.52 4.42
C PRO A 463 15.58 -18.55 5.89
N ALA A 464 15.51 -17.39 6.53
CA ALA A 464 15.78 -17.19 7.95
C ALA A 464 14.72 -16.29 8.57
N ASP A 465 14.13 -16.73 9.67
CA ASP A 465 13.20 -15.92 10.45
C ASP A 465 13.97 -14.81 11.19
N LEU A 466 13.64 -13.56 10.87
CA LEU A 466 14.26 -12.37 11.45
C LEU A 466 13.68 -11.99 12.81
N ARG A 467 12.51 -12.54 13.21
CA ARG A 467 11.88 -12.26 14.52
C ARG A 467 12.80 -12.62 15.68
N ARG A 468 13.61 -13.67 15.53
CA ARG A 468 14.60 -14.10 16.53
C ARG A 468 15.66 -13.03 16.87
N PHE A 469 15.81 -12.02 16.03
CA PHE A 469 16.70 -10.88 16.27
C PHE A 469 15.96 -9.65 16.80
N SER A 470 14.63 -9.76 17.01
CA SER A 470 13.84 -8.71 17.63
C SER A 470 14.24 -8.52 19.11
N PRO A 471 14.14 -7.30 19.64
CA PRO A 471 14.28 -7.07 21.09
C PRO A 471 13.28 -7.89 21.92
N ILE A 472 12.14 -8.26 21.31
CA ILE A 472 11.08 -9.11 21.91
C ILE A 472 10.77 -10.23 20.91
N PRO A 473 11.53 -11.34 20.89
CA PRO A 473 11.38 -12.41 19.89
C PRO A 473 10.00 -13.12 19.95
N GLU A 474 9.37 -13.16 21.11
CA GLU A 474 8.08 -13.85 21.33
C GLU A 474 6.85 -13.01 20.94
N LYS A 475 7.07 -11.78 20.45
CA LYS A 475 5.96 -10.89 20.05
C LYS A 475 5.18 -11.51 18.89
N PHE A 476 3.83 -11.45 18.99
CA PHE A 476 2.95 -11.89 17.93
C PHE A 476 3.18 -11.09 16.64
N SER A 477 3.41 -11.79 15.53
CA SER A 477 3.80 -11.14 14.28
C SER A 477 3.34 -11.95 13.07
N VAL A 478 2.15 -11.66 12.60
CA VAL A 478 1.63 -12.12 11.30
C VAL A 478 2.05 -11.09 10.26
N ALA A 479 3.27 -11.26 9.74
CA ALA A 479 3.95 -10.32 8.86
C ALA A 479 5.03 -11.05 8.03
N ASN A 480 5.59 -10.37 7.04
CA ASN A 480 6.80 -10.82 6.37
C ASN A 480 8.03 -10.34 7.14
N MET A 481 8.71 -11.26 7.82
CA MET A 481 9.97 -11.04 8.54
C MET A 481 10.98 -12.12 8.18
N THR A 482 11.13 -12.40 6.89
CA THR A 482 12.06 -13.39 6.39
C THR A 482 13.22 -12.74 5.66
N GLY A 483 14.43 -13.03 6.15
CA GLY A 483 15.68 -12.79 5.42
C GLY A 483 16.13 -14.05 4.68
N ILE A 484 17.15 -13.94 3.85
CA ILE A 484 17.64 -15.07 3.06
C ILE A 484 19.16 -15.15 3.12
N TYR A 485 19.68 -16.29 3.53
CA TYR A 485 21.06 -16.70 3.26
C TYR A 485 21.15 -17.10 1.79
N ARG A 486 21.55 -16.15 0.93
CA ARG A 486 21.40 -16.26 -0.53
C ARG A 486 22.36 -17.23 -1.19
N LYS A 487 23.51 -17.53 -0.57
CA LYS A 487 24.62 -18.27 -1.20
C LYS A 487 25.16 -19.33 -0.27
N ILE A 488 24.38 -20.39 -0.01
CA ILE A 488 24.93 -21.59 0.59
C ILE A 488 25.53 -22.39 -0.57
N VAL A 489 26.85 -22.28 -0.71
CA VAL A 489 27.61 -22.90 -1.77
C VAL A 489 28.06 -24.28 -1.30
N VAL A 490 27.65 -25.33 -2.04
CA VAL A 490 27.98 -26.73 -1.74
C VAL A 490 28.79 -27.30 -2.87
N GLU A 491 30.03 -27.71 -2.61
CA GLU A 491 30.86 -28.45 -3.58
C GLU A 491 30.66 -29.96 -3.41
N ILE A 492 30.20 -30.62 -4.46
CA ILE A 492 29.86 -32.04 -4.45
C ILE A 492 30.80 -32.76 -5.40
N LYS A 493 31.73 -33.50 -4.85
CA LYS A 493 32.61 -34.40 -5.63
C LYS A 493 32.03 -35.81 -5.65
N PRO A 494 32.20 -36.59 -6.75
CA PRO A 494 31.63 -37.93 -6.86
C PRO A 494 32.02 -38.87 -5.71
N GLN A 495 33.21 -38.70 -5.16
CA GLN A 495 33.74 -39.52 -4.05
C GLN A 495 33.31 -39.04 -2.66
N HIS A 496 32.65 -37.88 -2.52
CA HIS A 496 32.22 -37.37 -1.22
C HIS A 496 31.06 -38.20 -0.67
N SER A 497 31.23 -38.69 0.55
CA SER A 497 30.14 -39.26 1.32
C SER A 497 29.11 -38.19 1.67
N PHE A 498 27.92 -38.60 2.07
CA PHE A 498 26.90 -37.67 2.56
C PHE A 498 27.43 -36.82 3.73
N SER A 499 28.09 -37.44 4.71
CA SER A 499 28.64 -36.80 5.89
C SER A 499 29.70 -35.74 5.56
N GLN A 500 30.55 -35.98 4.55
CA GLN A 500 31.52 -34.99 4.08
C GLN A 500 30.85 -33.77 3.46
N THR A 501 29.81 -33.97 2.66
CA THR A 501 29.01 -32.90 2.07
C THR A 501 28.25 -32.15 3.17
N LEU A 502 27.69 -32.88 4.15
CA LEU A 502 26.98 -32.30 5.30
C LEU A 502 27.86 -31.36 6.15
N SER A 503 29.11 -31.79 6.40
CA SER A 503 30.07 -30.96 7.12
C SER A 503 30.35 -29.61 6.40
N GLN A 504 30.45 -29.63 5.07
CA GLN A 504 30.62 -28.41 4.27
C GLN A 504 29.40 -27.50 4.39
N VAL A 505 28.19 -28.06 4.25
CA VAL A 505 26.94 -27.30 4.39
C VAL A 505 26.83 -26.68 5.77
N HIS A 506 27.14 -27.42 6.82
CA HIS A 506 27.12 -26.94 8.20
C HIS A 506 28.08 -25.77 8.42
N ILE A 507 29.34 -25.90 7.97
CA ILE A 507 30.34 -24.83 8.08
C ILE A 507 29.89 -23.57 7.33
N GLU A 508 29.38 -23.72 6.10
CA GLU A 508 28.91 -22.59 5.31
C GLU A 508 27.69 -21.92 5.97
N MET A 509 26.75 -22.70 6.51
CA MET A 509 25.60 -22.17 7.25
C MET A 509 26.02 -21.38 8.49
N GLU A 510 26.94 -21.89 9.28
CA GLU A 510 27.44 -21.18 10.47
C GLU A 510 28.18 -19.89 10.06
N LEU A 511 28.95 -19.91 8.98
CA LEU A 511 29.58 -18.72 8.43
C LEU A 511 28.57 -17.66 7.97
N GLN A 512 27.49 -18.07 7.30
CA GLN A 512 26.41 -17.17 6.88
C GLN A 512 25.67 -16.57 8.10
N LYS A 513 25.41 -17.37 9.13
CA LYS A 513 24.75 -16.96 10.38
C LYS A 513 25.61 -15.98 11.18
N SER A 514 26.89 -16.30 11.39
CA SER A 514 27.82 -15.46 12.18
C SER A 514 28.04 -14.07 11.57
N ARG A 515 27.86 -13.94 10.27
CA ARG A 515 27.96 -12.68 9.52
C ARG A 515 26.61 -12.00 9.27
N PHE A 516 25.53 -12.44 9.87
CA PHE A 516 24.18 -11.89 9.68
C PHE A 516 23.79 -11.70 8.19
N ARG A 517 24.22 -12.62 7.31
CA ARG A 517 24.03 -12.51 5.85
C ARG A 517 22.55 -12.50 5.42
N CYS A 518 21.64 -12.98 6.26
CA CYS A 518 20.19 -12.90 6.00
C CYS A 518 19.64 -11.47 5.93
N PHE A 519 20.38 -10.46 6.44
CA PHE A 519 19.98 -9.05 6.38
C PHE A 519 20.47 -8.31 5.14
N VAL A 520 21.28 -8.94 4.29
CA VAL A 520 21.84 -8.30 3.10
C VAL A 520 20.71 -7.82 2.17
N GLY A 521 20.67 -6.53 1.91
CA GLY A 521 19.71 -5.87 1.05
C GLY A 521 18.38 -5.47 1.73
N ILE A 522 18.12 -5.88 2.98
CA ILE A 522 16.87 -5.53 3.68
C ILE A 522 16.89 -4.09 4.16
N HIS A 523 17.98 -3.65 4.77
CA HIS A 523 18.10 -2.27 5.27
C HIS A 523 17.96 -1.21 4.15
N PRO A 524 18.69 -1.31 3.01
CA PRO A 524 18.47 -0.40 1.89
C PRO A 524 17.06 -0.49 1.28
N LEU A 525 16.46 -1.68 1.28
CA LEU A 525 15.10 -1.87 0.80
C LEU A 525 14.10 -1.09 1.66
N ASP A 526 14.19 -1.24 2.99
CA ASP A 526 13.29 -0.59 3.92
C ASP A 526 13.40 0.93 3.87
N ASP A 527 14.62 1.45 3.88
CA ASP A 527 14.89 2.89 3.71
C ASP A 527 14.34 3.45 2.40
N THR A 528 14.47 2.70 1.30
CA THR A 528 14.03 3.10 -0.02
C THR A 528 12.52 3.02 -0.16
N PHE A 529 11.90 2.02 0.50
CA PHE A 529 10.47 1.80 0.51
C PHE A 529 9.69 3.01 1.01
N HIS A 530 10.18 3.72 2.02
CA HIS A 530 9.52 4.89 2.57
C HIS A 530 9.73 6.18 1.74
N LYS A 531 10.75 6.23 0.89
CA LYS A 531 11.21 7.43 0.17
C LYS A 531 10.82 7.44 -1.31
N MET A 532 10.72 6.28 -1.96
CA MET A 532 10.53 6.18 -3.41
C MET A 532 9.05 5.92 -3.82
N PRO A 533 8.64 6.40 -5.02
CA PRO A 533 7.38 6.00 -5.63
C PRO A 533 7.32 4.48 -5.86
N ARG A 534 6.15 3.86 -5.62
CA ARG A 534 5.98 2.41 -5.69
C ARG A 534 6.36 1.78 -7.03
N PHE A 535 6.10 2.46 -8.16
CA PHE A 535 6.46 1.98 -9.50
C PHE A 535 7.98 1.89 -9.70
N ALA A 536 8.72 2.90 -9.22
CA ALA A 536 10.18 2.94 -9.34
C ALA A 536 10.82 1.87 -8.44
N LEU A 537 10.30 1.71 -7.23
CA LEU A 537 10.73 0.66 -6.31
C LEU A 537 10.49 -0.73 -6.88
N ALA A 538 9.31 -0.99 -7.48
CA ALA A 538 9.00 -2.26 -8.13
C ALA A 538 9.96 -2.60 -9.27
N LEU A 539 10.34 -1.60 -10.07
CA LEU A 539 11.36 -1.76 -11.13
C LEU A 539 12.72 -2.09 -10.51
N GLY A 540 13.13 -1.36 -9.47
CA GLY A 540 14.38 -1.61 -8.75
C GLY A 540 14.43 -3.02 -8.15
N ILE A 541 13.35 -3.51 -7.54
CA ILE A 541 13.24 -4.87 -7.00
C ILE A 541 13.38 -5.91 -8.12
N LYS A 542 12.67 -5.74 -9.25
CA LYS A 542 12.76 -6.67 -10.39
C LYS A 542 14.17 -6.76 -10.99
N CYS A 543 14.91 -5.65 -10.97
CA CYS A 543 16.30 -5.62 -11.48
C CYS A 543 17.32 -6.18 -10.48
N SER A 544 17.13 -5.92 -9.17
CA SER A 544 18.11 -6.26 -8.14
C SER A 544 17.87 -7.61 -7.45
N TYR A 545 16.62 -8.04 -7.39
CA TYR A 545 16.21 -9.27 -6.71
C TYR A 545 15.52 -10.22 -7.68
N GLN A 546 16.25 -11.22 -8.15
CA GLN A 546 15.71 -12.28 -8.99
C GLN A 546 15.41 -13.51 -8.14
N LEU A 547 14.20 -14.06 -8.30
CA LEU A 547 13.87 -15.38 -7.76
C LEU A 547 14.72 -16.43 -8.47
N LEU A 548 15.34 -17.30 -7.69
CA LEU A 548 16.11 -18.41 -8.22
C LEU A 548 15.16 -19.52 -8.70
N PRO A 549 15.47 -20.16 -9.83
CA PRO A 549 14.65 -21.26 -10.36
C PRO A 549 14.50 -22.41 -9.36
N VAL A 550 15.55 -22.65 -8.57
CA VAL A 550 15.59 -23.68 -7.52
C VAL A 550 15.63 -22.99 -6.17
N SER A 551 14.68 -23.30 -5.31
CA SER A 551 14.53 -22.69 -4.00
C SER A 551 14.18 -23.73 -2.93
N TYR A 552 14.33 -23.32 -1.69
CA TYR A 552 14.14 -24.14 -0.51
C TYR A 552 13.39 -23.35 0.56
N THR A 553 12.51 -24.00 1.30
CA THR A 553 11.90 -23.43 2.51
C THR A 553 11.65 -24.54 3.54
N ASN A 554 11.82 -24.18 4.82
CA ASN A 554 11.58 -25.11 5.93
C ASN A 554 10.74 -24.40 7.00
N PHE A 555 9.50 -24.84 7.17
CA PHE A 555 8.55 -24.33 8.17
C PHE A 555 8.86 -24.86 9.58
N GLY A 556 9.76 -25.85 9.69
CA GLY A 556 10.12 -26.47 10.96
C GLY A 556 9.02 -27.35 11.53
N LYS A 557 8.94 -27.39 12.86
CA LYS A 557 7.96 -28.20 13.59
C LYS A 557 6.67 -27.44 13.79
N ILE A 558 5.55 -27.98 13.29
CA ILE A 558 4.21 -27.51 13.60
C ILE A 558 3.86 -28.02 15.00
N ASP A 559 3.62 -27.10 15.93
CA ASP A 559 3.31 -27.42 17.32
C ASP A 559 1.88 -27.92 17.45
N HIS A 560 1.74 -29.24 17.64
CA HIS A 560 0.42 -29.89 17.77
C HIS A 560 -0.31 -29.53 19.06
N THR A 561 0.37 -28.94 20.04
CA THR A 561 -0.28 -28.48 21.28
C THR A 561 -0.95 -27.10 21.07
N LYS A 562 -0.41 -26.30 20.15
CA LYS A 562 -0.96 -25.00 19.78
C LYS A 562 -1.96 -25.08 18.63
N LEU A 563 -1.76 -26.05 17.70
CA LEU A 563 -2.68 -26.28 16.60
C LEU A 563 -3.66 -27.39 16.98
N SER A 564 -4.79 -27.02 17.55
CA SER A 564 -5.83 -27.95 17.97
C SER A 564 -7.21 -27.32 17.84
N PHE A 565 -8.15 -28.04 17.24
CA PHE A 565 -9.54 -27.62 17.10
C PHE A 565 -10.40 -28.42 18.09
N LYS A 566 -11.13 -27.73 18.96
CA LYS A 566 -11.98 -28.38 19.97
C LYS A 566 -12.96 -29.35 19.32
N GLY A 567 -12.99 -30.59 19.79
CA GLY A 567 -13.86 -31.62 19.25
C GLY A 567 -13.35 -32.38 18.04
N CYS A 568 -12.17 -32.00 17.48
CA CYS A 568 -11.56 -32.64 16.33
C CYS A 568 -10.09 -33.02 16.61
N LYS A 569 -9.73 -34.26 16.25
CA LYS A 569 -8.35 -34.72 16.32
C LYS A 569 -7.71 -34.58 14.95
N ILE A 570 -6.57 -33.90 14.90
CA ILE A 570 -5.76 -33.77 13.68
C ILE A 570 -4.99 -35.09 13.49
N LYS A 571 -5.19 -35.76 12.37
CA LYS A 571 -4.52 -36.99 11.97
C LYS A 571 -3.20 -36.70 11.27
N SER A 572 -3.21 -35.78 10.32
CA SER A 572 -2.03 -35.31 9.60
C SER A 572 -2.08 -33.81 9.36
N CYS A 573 -0.90 -33.19 9.30
CA CYS A 573 -0.78 -31.76 9.00
C CYS A 573 0.57 -31.48 8.35
N TYR A 574 0.55 -30.70 7.27
CA TYR A 574 1.76 -30.17 6.67
C TYR A 574 1.51 -28.80 6.02
N THR A 575 2.56 -28.01 5.92
CA THR A 575 2.52 -26.71 5.24
C THR A 575 3.28 -26.77 3.93
N THR A 576 2.80 -26.01 2.94
CA THR A 576 3.43 -25.90 1.63
C THR A 576 3.99 -24.51 1.42
N GLY A 577 5.00 -24.42 0.56
CA GLY A 577 5.42 -23.13 -0.02
C GLY A 577 4.37 -22.60 -1.00
N THR A 578 4.74 -21.53 -1.68
CA THR A 578 3.93 -20.93 -2.74
C THR A 578 3.97 -21.78 -4.01
N TYR A 579 2.89 -21.77 -4.81
CA TYR A 579 2.88 -22.48 -6.10
C TYR A 579 3.87 -21.86 -7.08
N ARG A 580 4.82 -22.68 -7.55
CA ARG A 580 5.85 -22.26 -8.51
C ARG A 580 5.39 -22.43 -9.94
N LEU A 581 5.45 -21.33 -10.70
CA LEU A 581 5.21 -21.35 -12.13
C LEU A 581 6.39 -22.00 -12.87
N PRO A 582 6.16 -22.65 -14.03
CA PRO A 582 7.27 -23.20 -14.82
C PRO A 582 8.30 -22.13 -15.21
N PRO A 583 9.59 -22.45 -15.18
CA PRO A 583 10.22 -23.72 -14.87
C PRO A 583 10.66 -23.87 -13.40
N ASP A 584 10.24 -22.99 -12.50
CA ASP A 584 10.75 -22.90 -11.13
C ASP A 584 10.29 -24.09 -10.26
N PHE A 585 11.15 -24.47 -9.29
CA PHE A 585 10.91 -25.54 -8.32
C PHE A 585 11.25 -25.08 -6.90
N GLN A 586 10.42 -25.45 -5.92
CA GLN A 586 10.69 -25.21 -4.52
C GLN A 586 10.48 -26.47 -3.69
N LEU A 587 11.52 -26.88 -2.97
CA LEU A 587 11.39 -27.90 -1.93
C LEU A 587 10.89 -27.24 -0.64
N SER A 588 9.77 -27.69 -0.10
CA SER A 588 9.20 -27.24 1.16
C SER A 588 9.18 -28.37 2.17
N ILE A 589 9.48 -28.06 3.43
CA ILE A 589 9.55 -29.07 4.51
C ILE A 589 8.78 -28.57 5.73
N SER A 590 8.03 -29.49 6.35
CA SER A 590 7.39 -29.26 7.65
C SER A 590 7.31 -30.57 8.43
N THR A 591 7.24 -30.49 9.74
CA THR A 591 7.17 -31.68 10.62
C THR A 591 5.98 -31.55 11.57
N PHE A 592 5.12 -32.56 11.60
CA PHE A 592 3.99 -32.63 12.53
C PHE A 592 3.97 -34.00 13.22
N GLN A 593 3.89 -34.04 14.56
CA GLN A 593 3.89 -35.26 15.36
C GLN A 593 4.99 -36.28 14.95
N ASN A 594 6.19 -35.78 14.73
CA ASN A 594 7.37 -36.55 14.28
C ASN A 594 7.25 -37.17 12.87
N VAL A 595 6.25 -36.81 12.08
CA VAL A 595 6.22 -37.11 10.65
C VAL A 595 6.74 -35.91 9.91
N CYS A 596 7.84 -36.06 9.17
CA CYS A 596 8.41 -35.00 8.35
C CYS A 596 7.90 -35.13 6.91
N THR A 597 7.28 -34.10 6.41
CA THR A 597 6.74 -34.03 5.05
C THR A 597 7.60 -33.14 4.19
N LEU A 598 8.17 -33.73 3.15
CA LEU A 598 8.77 -33.00 2.02
C LEU A 598 7.68 -32.78 1.00
N ASN A 599 7.53 -31.55 0.50
CA ASN A 599 6.51 -31.26 -0.49
C ASN A 599 7.00 -30.22 -1.52
N CYS A 600 6.32 -30.20 -2.66
CA CYS A 600 6.44 -29.12 -3.63
C CYS A 600 5.07 -28.78 -4.20
N THR A 601 4.85 -27.51 -4.45
CA THR A 601 3.64 -26.97 -5.08
C THR A 601 4.00 -26.38 -6.43
N LEU A 602 3.43 -26.98 -7.48
CA LEU A 602 3.77 -26.71 -8.87
C LEU A 602 2.54 -26.34 -9.67
N VAL A 603 2.72 -25.43 -10.63
CA VAL A 603 1.79 -25.25 -11.76
C VAL A 603 2.45 -25.84 -12.98
N GLY A 604 1.76 -26.65 -13.78
CA GLY A 604 2.37 -27.27 -14.94
C GLY A 604 1.51 -28.32 -15.63
N GLN A 605 2.17 -29.31 -16.21
CA GLN A 605 1.60 -30.48 -16.89
C GLN A 605 1.90 -31.78 -16.10
N ASP A 606 1.33 -32.91 -16.51
CA ASP A 606 1.58 -34.22 -15.87
C ASP A 606 3.05 -34.61 -15.82
N LYS A 607 3.85 -34.24 -16.82
CA LYS A 607 5.30 -34.47 -16.79
C LYS A 607 5.98 -33.70 -15.63
N ASP A 608 5.51 -32.51 -15.32
CA ASP A 608 6.02 -31.71 -14.18
C ASP A 608 5.68 -32.40 -12.85
N ARG A 609 4.49 -33.01 -12.77
CA ARG A 609 4.07 -33.82 -11.62
C ARG A 609 5.01 -35.03 -11.41
N ILE A 610 5.30 -35.77 -12.47
CA ILE A 610 6.20 -36.93 -12.41
C ILE A 610 7.61 -36.51 -11.99
N THR A 611 8.15 -35.46 -12.60
CA THR A 611 9.47 -34.93 -12.27
C THR A 611 9.53 -34.44 -10.81
N GLY A 612 8.51 -33.69 -10.38
CA GLY A 612 8.44 -33.18 -9.00
C GLY A 612 8.39 -34.28 -7.96
N GLN A 613 7.59 -35.35 -8.20
CA GLN A 613 7.52 -36.51 -7.30
C GLN A 613 8.86 -37.26 -7.26
N HIS A 614 9.49 -37.49 -8.41
CA HIS A 614 10.81 -38.13 -8.47
C HIS A 614 11.86 -37.37 -7.65
N ILE A 615 11.91 -36.03 -7.76
CA ILE A 615 12.84 -35.20 -6.97
C ILE A 615 12.58 -35.34 -5.46
N LEU A 616 11.31 -35.33 -5.05
CA LEU A 616 10.96 -35.46 -3.62
C LEU A 616 11.39 -36.83 -3.07
N ASP A 617 11.17 -37.90 -3.86
CA ASP A 617 11.49 -39.26 -3.44
C ASP A 617 13.02 -39.49 -3.41
N GLU A 618 13.77 -38.95 -4.37
CA GLU A 618 15.24 -38.96 -4.33
C GLU A 618 15.80 -38.23 -3.10
N VAL A 619 15.28 -37.05 -2.79
CA VAL A 619 15.69 -36.28 -1.58
C VAL A 619 15.38 -37.07 -0.32
N LYS A 620 14.19 -37.65 -0.23
CA LYS A 620 13.80 -38.51 0.90
C LYS A 620 14.75 -39.69 1.05
N ASN A 621 15.07 -40.39 -0.04
CA ASN A 621 15.95 -41.57 -0.02
C ASN A 621 17.35 -41.18 0.50
N GLU A 622 17.96 -40.10 0.01
CA GLU A 622 19.25 -39.56 0.52
C GLU A 622 19.22 -39.33 2.03
N ILE A 623 18.11 -38.77 2.53
CA ILE A 623 17.95 -38.47 3.96
C ILE A 623 17.83 -39.77 4.79
N ILE A 624 16.99 -40.70 4.35
CA ILE A 624 16.75 -41.96 5.08
C ILE A 624 18.00 -42.85 5.05
N GLU A 625 18.68 -42.96 3.92
CA GLU A 625 19.92 -43.71 3.81
C GLU A 625 20.94 -43.17 4.80
N TRP A 626 21.18 -41.87 4.85
CA TRP A 626 22.08 -41.28 5.83
C TRP A 626 21.61 -41.53 7.26
N GLY A 627 20.30 -41.40 7.54
CA GLY A 627 19.72 -41.61 8.86
C GLY A 627 19.96 -43.04 9.39
N ASN A 628 19.89 -44.03 8.53
CA ASN A 628 19.99 -45.47 8.86
C ASN A 628 21.43 -46.06 8.84
N ILE A 629 22.40 -45.35 8.29
CA ILE A 629 23.82 -45.75 8.40
C ILE A 629 24.27 -45.58 9.86
N ASN A 630 24.71 -46.61 10.52
CA ASN A 630 25.21 -46.60 11.90
C ASN A 630 26.47 -45.76 12.08
#